data_e313d248cb1384e9f6de8e357f318ce7
#
_entry.id   e313d248cb1384e9f6de8e357f318ce7
#
_cell.length_a   1.000
_cell.length_b   1.000
_cell.length_c   1.000
_cell.angle_alpha   90.00
_cell.angle_beta   90.00
_cell.angle_gamma   90.00
#
_symmetry.space_group_name_H-M   'P 1'
#
loop_
_entity.id
_entity.type
_entity.pdbx_description
1 polymer ?
#
loop_
_entity_poly.entity_id
_entity_poly.type
_entity_poly.pdbx_seq_one_letter_code
_entity_poly.pdbx_strand_id
1 'polypeptide(L)'
;MQLINIGFGNMISSSKLVAIVSPESAPIKRIVQEARDTGHLVDATYGRRTRAVIIMDSDHIILSAIQPETVAARLDEEDQPEDE
;
A
#
# COMPACT_ATOMS: atom_id res chain seq x y z
N MET A 1 -15.35 -8.20 2.25
CA MET A 1 -14.15 -7.37 2.42
C MET A 1 -12.94 -8.25 2.64
N GLN A 2 -11.89 -7.99 1.93
CA GLN A 2 -10.66 -8.76 2.06
C GLN A 2 -9.55 -7.89 2.57
N LEU A 3 -8.65 -8.49 3.34
CA LEU A 3 -7.49 -7.79 3.89
C LEU A 3 -6.24 -8.31 3.24
N ILE A 4 -5.32 -7.40 2.92
CA ILE A 4 -4.05 -7.72 2.30
C ILE A 4 -2.95 -7.35 3.29
N ASN A 5 -2.08 -8.31 3.57
CA ASN A 5 -0.93 -8.08 4.44
C ASN A 5 0.13 -7.29 3.68
N ILE A 6 0.49 -6.12 4.21
CA ILE A 6 1.49 -5.26 3.59
C ILE A 6 2.76 -5.19 4.44
N GLY A 7 2.93 -6.13 5.36
CA GLY A 7 4.15 -6.25 6.14
C GLY A 7 3.98 -5.83 7.58
N PHE A 8 4.73 -6.47 8.46
CA PHE A 8 4.84 -6.12 9.88
C PHE A 8 3.49 -6.09 10.58
N GLY A 9 2.59 -7.00 10.17
CA GLY A 9 1.29 -7.10 10.82
C GLY A 9 0.28 -6.06 10.37
N ASN A 10 0.61 -5.27 9.34
CA ASN A 10 -0.31 -4.25 8.83
C ASN A 10 -1.14 -4.83 7.70
N MET A 11 -2.43 -4.52 7.75
CA MET A 11 -3.38 -5.00 6.75
C MET A 11 -4.13 -3.83 6.17
N ILE A 12 -4.47 -3.93 4.89
CA ILE A 12 -5.32 -2.94 4.23
C ILE A 12 -6.52 -3.63 3.61
N SER A 13 -7.58 -2.87 3.41
CA SER A 13 -8.78 -3.38 2.77
C SER A 13 -8.62 -3.33 1.26
N SER A 14 -8.78 -4.46 0.60
CA SER A 14 -8.63 -4.51 -0.84
C SER A 14 -9.69 -3.69 -1.55
N SER A 15 -10.88 -3.57 -0.96
CA SER A 15 -11.96 -2.82 -1.60
C SER A 15 -11.74 -1.31 -1.54
N LYS A 16 -10.82 -0.84 -0.71
CA LYS A 16 -10.49 0.58 -0.60
C LYS A 16 -9.20 0.94 -1.31
N LEU A 17 -8.57 -0.01 -1.93
CA LEU A 17 -7.29 0.18 -2.60
C LEU A 17 -7.51 0.78 -3.98
N VAL A 18 -6.80 1.85 -4.28
CA VAL A 18 -6.87 2.49 -5.60
C VAL A 18 -5.67 2.11 -6.45
N ALA A 19 -4.47 2.21 -5.89
CA ALA A 19 -3.24 1.97 -6.66
C ALA A 19 -2.10 1.57 -5.75
N ILE A 20 -1.19 0.80 -6.33
CA ILE A 20 0.08 0.43 -5.69
C ILE A 20 1.16 0.86 -6.65
N VAL A 21 2.05 1.74 -6.20
CA VAL A 21 3.03 2.34 -7.11
C VAL A 21 4.42 2.32 -6.48
N SER A 22 5.42 2.47 -7.34
CA SER A 22 6.80 2.58 -6.89
C SER A 22 7.04 3.97 -6.32
N PRO A 23 7.87 4.10 -5.27
CA PRO A 23 8.11 5.41 -4.66
C PRO A 23 9.09 6.30 -5.43
N GLU A 24 9.60 5.87 -6.58
CA GLU A 24 10.79 6.50 -7.14
C GLU A 24 10.51 7.65 -8.09
N SER A 25 9.29 7.82 -8.58
CA SER A 25 9.01 8.90 -9.50
C SER A 25 8.74 10.20 -8.75
N ALA A 26 9.03 11.33 -9.42
CA ALA A 26 8.81 12.63 -8.81
C ALA A 26 7.34 12.88 -8.47
N PRO A 27 6.38 12.53 -9.32
CA PRO A 27 4.98 12.73 -8.96
C PRO A 27 4.57 11.96 -7.70
N ILE A 28 5.07 10.74 -7.53
CA ILE A 28 4.73 9.95 -6.36
C ILE A 28 5.37 10.53 -5.11
N LYS A 29 6.61 11.01 -5.22
CA LYS A 29 7.25 11.66 -4.08
C LYS A 29 6.47 12.89 -3.63
N ARG A 30 5.89 13.62 -4.57
CA ARG A 30 5.06 14.77 -4.25
C ARG A 30 3.80 14.36 -3.52
N ILE A 31 3.17 13.28 -3.96
CA ILE A 31 1.96 12.77 -3.30
C ILE A 31 2.28 12.37 -1.87
N VAL A 32 3.41 11.70 -1.66
CA VAL A 32 3.81 11.30 -0.32
C VAL A 32 4.05 12.52 0.56
N GLN A 33 4.71 13.55 0.01
CA GLN A 33 4.98 14.75 0.79
C GLN A 33 3.69 15.47 1.16
N GLU A 34 2.75 15.57 0.23
CA GLU A 34 1.46 16.20 0.52
C GLU A 34 0.71 15.44 1.59
N ALA A 35 0.74 14.11 1.52
CA ALA A 35 0.07 13.30 2.52
C ALA A 35 0.69 13.50 3.90
N ARG A 36 2.03 13.63 3.94
CA ARG A 36 2.70 13.90 5.21
C ARG A 36 2.27 15.24 5.77
N ASP A 37 2.18 16.25 4.92
CA ASP A 37 1.83 17.61 5.36
C ASP A 37 0.38 17.71 5.83
N THR A 38 -0.51 16.89 5.28
CA THR A 38 -1.93 16.96 5.60
C THR A 38 -2.37 15.91 6.63
N GLY A 39 -1.43 15.10 7.12
CA GLY A 39 -1.76 14.09 8.12
C GLY A 39 -2.41 12.83 7.57
N HIS A 40 -2.31 12.60 6.26
CA HIS A 40 -2.92 11.42 5.64
C HIS A 40 -1.88 10.32 5.34
N LEU A 41 -0.65 10.48 5.82
CA LEU A 41 0.40 9.50 5.56
C LEU A 41 0.45 8.47 6.68
N VAL A 42 0.46 7.20 6.30
CA VAL A 42 0.63 6.10 7.23
C VAL A 42 1.93 5.38 6.84
N ASP A 43 2.88 5.36 7.76
CA ASP A 43 4.15 4.69 7.51
C ASP A 43 4.11 3.30 8.09
N ALA A 44 3.99 2.30 7.24
CA ALA A 44 3.94 0.90 7.65
C ALA A 44 5.25 0.18 7.37
N THR A 45 6.34 0.93 7.16
CA THR A 45 7.62 0.31 6.82
C THR A 45 8.41 -0.16 8.03
N TYR A 46 8.01 0.27 9.20
CA TYR A 46 8.68 -0.10 10.45
C TYR A 46 10.17 0.28 10.40
N GLY A 47 10.45 1.45 9.82
CA GLY A 47 11.82 1.93 9.71
C GLY A 47 12.61 1.34 8.56
N ARG A 48 12.00 0.47 7.75
CA ARG A 48 12.66 -0.11 6.60
C ARG A 48 12.49 0.79 5.39
N ARG A 49 13.23 0.49 4.33
CA ARG A 49 13.14 1.25 3.10
C ARG A 49 11.76 1.08 2.48
N THR A 50 11.18 2.20 2.03
CA THR A 50 9.91 2.17 1.33
C THR A 50 10.09 1.52 -0.04
N ARG A 51 9.31 0.47 -0.29
CA ARG A 51 9.35 -0.24 -1.57
C ARG A 51 8.09 0.01 -2.37
N ALA A 52 6.97 0.31 -1.71
CA ALA A 52 5.70 0.53 -2.37
C ALA A 52 4.97 1.67 -1.71
N VAL A 53 4.24 2.43 -2.52
CA VAL A 53 3.34 3.47 -2.05
C VAL A 53 1.93 3.03 -2.42
N ILE A 54 1.07 2.94 -1.43
CA ILE A 54 -0.28 2.42 -1.58
C ILE A 54 -1.26 3.56 -1.43
N ILE A 55 -2.08 3.76 -2.44
CA ILE A 55 -3.05 4.85 -2.47
C ILE A 55 -4.43 4.27 -2.21
N MET A 56 -5.10 4.79 -1.18
CA MET A 56 -6.42 4.33 -0.78
C MET A 56 -7.47 5.32 -1.25
N ASP A 57 -8.72 4.87 -1.35
CA ASP A 57 -9.80 5.74 -1.84
C ASP A 57 -10.18 6.82 -0.82
N SER A 58 -9.68 6.73 0.39
CA SER A 58 -9.89 7.75 1.42
C SER A 58 -8.83 8.85 1.38
N ASP A 59 -7.99 8.84 0.35
CA ASP A 59 -6.85 9.76 0.21
C ASP A 59 -5.71 9.48 1.18
N HIS A 60 -5.77 8.38 1.90
CA HIS A 60 -4.64 7.99 2.72
C HIS A 60 -3.56 7.37 1.85
N ILE A 61 -2.32 7.69 2.18
CA ILE A 61 -1.14 7.17 1.47
C ILE A 61 -0.36 6.33 2.47
N ILE A 62 -0.11 5.08 2.10
CA ILE A 62 0.53 4.13 3.01
C ILE A 62 1.86 3.71 2.41
N LEU A 63 2.92 3.83 3.21
CA LEU A 63 4.25 3.40 2.79
C LEU A 63 4.47 1.96 3.27
N SER A 64 4.93 1.10 2.37
CA SER A 64 5.15 -0.30 2.68
C SER A 64 6.57 -0.70 2.33
N ALA A 65 7.15 -1.60 3.11
CA ALA A 65 8.46 -2.18 2.84
C ALA A 65 8.37 -3.37 1.90
N ILE A 66 7.18 -3.73 1.46
CA ILE A 66 6.95 -4.86 0.56
C ILE A 66 6.93 -4.35 -0.86
N GLN A 67 7.55 -5.09 -1.78
CA GLN A 67 7.59 -4.71 -3.19
C GLN A 67 6.18 -4.64 -3.77
N PRO A 68 5.95 -3.70 -4.72
CA PRO A 68 4.61 -3.59 -5.32
C PRO A 68 4.13 -4.89 -5.94
N GLU A 69 5.04 -5.62 -6.58
CA GLU A 69 4.68 -6.89 -7.20
C GLU A 69 4.20 -7.91 -6.17
N THR A 70 4.80 -7.87 -4.99
CA THR A 70 4.41 -8.79 -3.93
C THR A 70 3.04 -8.44 -3.38
N VAL A 71 2.77 -7.15 -3.20
CA VAL A 71 1.45 -6.71 -2.75
C VAL A 71 0.39 -7.09 -3.77
N ALA A 72 0.70 -6.88 -5.06
CA ALA A 72 -0.22 -7.23 -6.13
C ALA A 72 -0.50 -8.72 -6.16
N ALA A 73 0.53 -9.54 -5.92
CA ALA A 73 0.35 -10.99 -5.90
C ALA A 73 -0.54 -11.41 -4.73
N ARG A 74 -0.42 -10.74 -3.60
CA ARG A 74 -1.28 -11.03 -2.46
C ARG A 74 -2.72 -10.64 -2.73
N LEU A 75 -2.93 -9.56 -3.49
CA LEU A 75 -4.25 -9.17 -3.91
C LEU A 75 -4.87 -10.26 -4.78
N ASP A 76 -4.12 -10.79 -5.73
CA ASP A 76 -4.61 -11.86 -6.58
C ASP A 76 -4.98 -13.09 -5.77
N GLU A 77 -4.15 -13.44 -4.79
CA GLU A 77 -4.44 -14.59 -3.93
C GLU A 77 -5.73 -14.39 -3.15
N GLU A 78 -5.93 -13.16 -2.66
CA GLU A 78 -7.14 -12.87 -1.90
C GLU A 78 -8.39 -12.93 -2.75
N ASP A 79 -8.25 -12.59 -4.04
CA ASP A 79 -9.38 -12.53 -4.93
C ASP A 79 -9.73 -13.88 -5.55
N GLN A 80 -8.85 -14.86 -5.43
CA GLN A 80 -9.10 -16.16 -6.02
C GLN A 80 -10.03 -16.97 -5.14
N PRO A 81 -10.94 -17.70 -5.76
CA PRO A 81 -11.81 -18.58 -4.95
C PRO A 81 -10.98 -19.66 -4.30
N GLU A 82 -11.45 -20.10 -3.16
CA GLU A 82 -10.81 -21.20 -2.49
C GLU A 82 -10.97 -22.46 -3.30
N ASP A 83 -9.91 -23.23 -3.38
CA ASP A 83 -9.96 -24.53 -4.03
C ASP A 83 -10.32 -25.56 -3.02
N GLU A 84 -11.38 -26.21 -3.24
CA GLU A 84 -11.77 -27.22 -2.27
C GLU A 84 -11.71 -28.56 -2.80
#